data_ef993265ef6a83eb955d865db27dee7a
#
_entry.id   ef993265ef6a83eb955d865db27dee7a
#
_cell.length_a   1.000
_cell.length_b   1.000
_cell.length_c   1.000
_cell.angle_alpha   90.00
_cell.angle_beta   90.00
_cell.angle_gamma   90.00
#
_symmetry.space_group_name_H-M   'P 1'
#
loop_
_entity.id
_entity.type
_entity.pdbx_description
1 polymer ?
#
loop_
_entity_poly.entity_id
_entity_poly.type
_entity_poly.pdbx_seq_one_letter_code
_entity_poly.pdbx_strand_id
1 'polypeptide(L)'
;DIVYHLAGITDVAYVKKDSNVQQDEKIKTIAIDGTRNVLNSIHKKCKLIFPSTHVIYEGIKETKKNIEENEKPCPILAYSSSKAQNEKEIRESKKNYVILRLGSVYGYSTDTMRINIMPNLFSKIASLNGTISLFSGGKQIKSLAPLIDVARCMKFMGESKKINNETFNLTKESVTVKEVAEICKKINPKMSIKTTEDETPNLGYTLSNKKLLKTGFK
;
A
#
# COMPACT_ATOMS: atom_id res chain seq x y z
N ASP A 1 0.44 7.30 -25.32
CA ASP A 1 1.03 7.94 -24.15
C ASP A 1 0.60 7.24 -22.87
N ILE A 2 1.45 7.31 -21.83
CA ILE A 2 1.23 6.72 -20.53
C ILE A 2 1.36 7.84 -19.49
N VAL A 3 0.45 7.87 -18.53
CA VAL A 3 0.49 8.79 -17.39
C VAL A 3 0.57 7.97 -16.10
N TYR A 4 1.61 8.20 -15.31
CA TYR A 4 1.77 7.64 -13.97
C TYR A 4 1.33 8.71 -12.95
N HIS A 5 0.16 8.54 -12.37
CA HIS A 5 -0.38 9.50 -11.40
C HIS A 5 0.09 9.15 -9.99
N LEU A 6 1.30 9.58 -9.64
CA LEU A 6 1.95 9.30 -8.36
C LEU A 6 1.75 10.39 -7.31
N ALA A 7 1.29 11.57 -7.73
CA ALA A 7 1.12 12.72 -6.84
C ALA A 7 0.02 12.46 -5.79
N GLY A 8 0.29 12.84 -4.57
CA GLY A 8 -0.64 12.74 -3.46
C GLY A 8 0.03 12.88 -2.10
N ILE A 9 -0.76 13.15 -1.06
CA ILE A 9 -0.28 13.17 0.31
C ILE A 9 -0.28 11.74 0.84
N THR A 10 0.86 11.28 1.32
CA THR A 10 1.07 9.93 1.86
C THR A 10 1.51 9.91 3.32
N ASP A 11 1.83 11.08 3.88
CA ASP A 11 2.07 11.24 5.31
C ASP A 11 0.74 11.48 6.02
N VAL A 12 0.14 10.42 6.49
CA VAL A 12 -1.25 10.37 6.96
C VAL A 12 -1.33 9.67 8.31
N ALA A 13 -2.39 9.98 9.08
CA ALA A 13 -2.68 9.26 10.30
C ALA A 13 -2.89 7.76 10.02
N TYR A 14 -2.37 6.92 10.91
CA TYR A 14 -2.55 5.46 10.82
C TYR A 14 -3.73 4.96 11.64
N VAL A 15 -4.21 5.78 12.57
CA VAL A 15 -5.39 5.50 13.41
C VAL A 15 -6.26 6.75 13.49
N LYS A 16 -7.57 6.53 13.60
CA LYS A 16 -8.54 7.63 13.58
C LYS A 16 -8.33 8.68 14.68
N LYS A 17 -7.85 8.27 15.85
CA LYS A 17 -7.54 9.19 16.97
C LYS A 17 -6.45 10.22 16.66
N ASP A 18 -5.59 9.92 15.69
CA ASP A 18 -4.50 10.79 15.26
C ASP A 18 -4.89 11.67 14.06
N SER A 19 -6.14 11.54 13.57
CA SER A 19 -6.68 12.36 12.48
C SER A 19 -6.91 13.81 12.94
N ASN A 20 -6.60 14.74 12.04
CA ASN A 20 -6.88 16.16 12.20
C ASN A 20 -7.80 16.59 11.06
N VAL A 21 -8.91 17.29 11.38
CA VAL A 21 -9.94 17.67 10.40
C VAL A 21 -9.36 18.48 9.24
N GLN A 22 -8.50 19.46 9.51
CA GLN A 22 -7.89 20.29 8.48
C GLN A 22 -6.95 19.47 7.59
N GLN A 23 -6.17 18.56 8.17
CA GLN A 23 -5.30 17.67 7.43
C GLN A 23 -6.11 16.69 6.59
N ASP A 24 -7.19 16.13 7.14
CA ASP A 24 -8.08 15.21 6.43
C ASP A 24 -8.76 15.87 5.23
N GLU A 25 -9.21 17.12 5.37
CA GLU A 25 -9.76 17.91 4.26
C GLU A 25 -8.71 18.18 3.18
N LYS A 26 -7.50 18.58 3.58
CA LYS A 26 -6.38 18.78 2.65
C LYS A 26 -6.03 17.50 1.89
N ILE A 27 -5.99 16.35 2.58
CA ILE A 27 -5.74 15.04 1.97
C ILE A 27 -6.82 14.74 0.93
N LYS A 28 -8.08 14.91 1.26
CA LYS A 28 -9.22 14.68 0.36
C LYS A 28 -9.16 15.59 -0.86
N THR A 29 -9.01 16.89 -0.66
CA THR A 29 -8.95 17.88 -1.74
C THR A 29 -7.81 17.56 -2.71
N ILE A 30 -6.60 17.40 -2.22
CA ILE A 30 -5.43 17.11 -3.07
C ILE A 30 -5.59 15.76 -3.78
N ALA A 31 -6.08 14.73 -3.10
CA ALA A 31 -6.22 13.41 -3.70
C ALA A 31 -7.36 13.39 -4.74
N ILE A 32 -8.53 13.91 -4.41
CA ILE A 32 -9.72 13.79 -5.25
C ILE A 32 -9.66 14.80 -6.39
N ASP A 33 -9.50 16.09 -6.07
CA ASP A 33 -9.48 17.13 -7.10
C ASP A 33 -8.22 17.04 -7.98
N GLY A 34 -7.08 16.65 -7.39
CA GLY A 34 -5.87 16.35 -8.15
C GLY A 34 -6.09 15.22 -9.16
N THR A 35 -6.76 14.13 -8.76
CA THR A 35 -7.09 13.04 -9.68
C THR A 35 -8.08 13.48 -10.76
N ARG A 36 -9.10 14.27 -10.42
CA ARG A 36 -10.05 14.85 -11.39
C ARG A 36 -9.33 15.74 -12.41
N ASN A 37 -8.43 16.60 -11.94
CA ASN A 37 -7.63 17.45 -12.82
C ASN A 37 -6.78 16.63 -13.81
N VAL A 38 -6.14 15.55 -13.34
CA VAL A 38 -5.41 14.63 -14.21
C VAL A 38 -6.36 13.98 -15.23
N LEU A 39 -7.50 13.43 -14.79
CA LEU A 39 -8.49 12.81 -15.68
C LEU A 39 -9.03 13.78 -16.74
N ASN A 40 -9.25 15.03 -16.39
CA ASN A 40 -9.71 16.05 -17.32
C ASN A 40 -8.63 16.51 -18.33
N SER A 41 -7.37 16.45 -17.91
CA SER A 41 -6.24 16.95 -18.72
C SER A 41 -5.66 15.89 -19.66
N ILE A 42 -5.72 14.60 -19.31
CA ILE A 42 -5.15 13.55 -20.15
C ILE A 42 -6.03 13.25 -21.36
N HIS A 43 -5.39 13.00 -22.50
CA HIS A 43 -6.11 12.58 -23.70
C HIS A 43 -6.77 11.21 -23.51
N LYS A 44 -7.93 10.97 -24.12
CA LYS A 44 -8.69 9.71 -23.99
C LYS A 44 -7.92 8.45 -24.45
N LYS A 45 -6.90 8.61 -25.29
CA LYS A 45 -6.03 7.49 -25.71
C LYS A 45 -4.86 7.23 -24.76
N CYS A 46 -4.63 8.11 -23.77
CA CYS A 46 -3.60 7.87 -22.76
C CYS A 46 -4.03 6.74 -21.82
N LYS A 47 -3.06 5.94 -21.39
CA LYS A 47 -3.24 4.96 -20.31
C LYS A 47 -2.83 5.59 -19.00
N LEU A 48 -3.72 5.59 -18.03
CA LEU A 48 -3.47 6.03 -16.66
C LEU A 48 -3.03 4.84 -15.81
N ILE A 49 -1.85 4.92 -15.21
CA ILE A 49 -1.40 3.99 -14.17
C ILE A 49 -1.57 4.67 -12.81
N PHE A 50 -2.45 4.12 -11.99
CA PHE A 50 -2.80 4.69 -10.69
C PHE A 50 -2.41 3.76 -9.54
N PRO A 51 -1.42 4.13 -8.72
CA PRO A 51 -1.11 3.42 -7.48
C PRO A 51 -2.16 3.75 -6.42
N SER A 52 -3.02 2.79 -6.18
CA SER A 52 -3.94 2.73 -5.06
C SER A 52 -3.27 2.01 -3.88
N THR A 53 -4.01 1.56 -2.92
CA THR A 53 -3.47 1.05 -1.66
C THR A 53 -4.30 -0.09 -1.11
N HIS A 54 -3.67 -1.01 -0.38
CA HIS A 54 -4.38 -2.03 0.37
C HIS A 54 -5.19 -1.46 1.55
N VAL A 55 -4.83 -0.27 2.07
CA VAL A 55 -5.52 0.28 3.25
C VAL A 55 -6.98 0.68 2.96
N ILE A 56 -7.45 0.61 1.72
CA ILE A 56 -8.89 0.68 1.42
C ILE A 56 -9.71 -0.42 2.13
N TYR A 57 -9.05 -1.44 2.68
CA TYR A 57 -9.64 -2.54 3.45
C TYR A 57 -9.45 -2.42 4.96
N GLU A 58 -8.98 -1.29 5.47
CA GLU A 58 -8.63 -1.12 6.89
C GLU A 58 -9.79 -1.26 7.87
N GLY A 59 -11.03 -1.13 7.39
CA GLY A 59 -12.24 -1.33 8.16
C GLY A 59 -12.67 -2.79 8.35
N ILE A 60 -11.95 -3.76 7.77
CA ILE A 60 -12.20 -5.18 8.01
C ILE A 60 -11.87 -5.50 9.47
N LYS A 61 -12.86 -5.97 10.22
CA LYS A 61 -12.74 -6.25 11.65
C LYS A 61 -12.12 -7.62 11.95
N GLU A 62 -12.32 -8.58 11.05
CA GLU A 62 -11.82 -9.94 11.19
C GLU A 62 -10.55 -10.15 10.36
N THR A 63 -9.72 -11.10 10.79
CA THR A 63 -8.54 -11.48 10.00
C THR A 63 -8.98 -12.11 8.67
N LYS A 64 -8.61 -11.49 7.57
CA LYS A 64 -8.95 -11.96 6.22
C LYS A 64 -7.68 -12.18 5.39
N LYS A 65 -7.53 -13.39 4.84
CA LYS A 65 -6.37 -13.74 4.01
C LYS A 65 -6.74 -13.79 2.53
N ASN A 66 -5.77 -13.42 1.69
CA ASN A 66 -5.87 -13.53 0.23
C ASN A 66 -7.06 -12.75 -0.35
N ILE A 67 -7.27 -11.51 0.09
CA ILE A 67 -8.30 -10.62 -0.46
C ILE A 67 -8.05 -10.43 -1.95
N GLU A 68 -9.06 -10.72 -2.75
CA GLU A 68 -9.05 -10.51 -4.20
C GLU A 68 -9.58 -9.10 -4.56
N GLU A 69 -9.40 -8.70 -5.83
CA GLU A 69 -9.71 -7.36 -6.31
C GLU A 69 -11.22 -7.03 -6.31
N ASN A 70 -12.09 -8.06 -6.32
CA ASN A 70 -13.55 -7.92 -6.24
C ASN A 70 -14.07 -7.68 -4.82
N GLU A 71 -13.22 -7.80 -3.81
CA GLU A 71 -13.60 -7.48 -2.42
C GLU A 71 -14.02 -6.03 -2.29
N LYS A 72 -15.12 -5.80 -1.58
CA LYS A 72 -15.66 -4.44 -1.35
C LYS A 72 -14.75 -3.64 -0.44
N PRO A 73 -14.27 -2.46 -0.87
CA PRO A 73 -13.53 -1.56 0.01
C PRO A 73 -14.34 -1.14 1.23
N CYS A 74 -13.68 -1.03 2.37
CA CYS A 74 -14.26 -0.52 3.62
C CYS A 74 -13.27 0.44 4.31
N PRO A 75 -12.98 1.60 3.66
CA PRO A 75 -12.03 2.56 4.20
C PRO A 75 -12.59 3.28 5.42
N ILE A 76 -11.70 3.70 6.34
CA ILE A 76 -12.06 4.46 7.55
C ILE A 76 -11.42 5.84 7.56
N LEU A 77 -10.14 5.94 7.14
CA LEU A 77 -9.36 7.17 7.19
C LEU A 77 -9.53 8.01 5.92
N ALA A 78 -9.21 9.30 6.01
CA ALA A 78 -9.31 10.22 4.87
C ALA A 78 -8.49 9.77 3.66
N TYR A 79 -7.29 9.25 3.89
CA TYR A 79 -6.41 8.73 2.84
C TYR A 79 -7.03 7.55 2.10
N SER A 80 -7.44 6.52 2.83
CA SER A 80 -8.02 5.30 2.24
C SER A 80 -9.36 5.58 1.55
N SER A 81 -10.19 6.43 2.15
CA SER A 81 -11.46 6.88 1.57
C SER A 81 -11.23 7.66 0.26
N SER A 82 -10.24 8.56 0.23
CA SER A 82 -9.89 9.29 -0.99
C SER A 82 -9.37 8.36 -2.09
N LYS A 83 -8.53 7.38 -1.73
CA LYS A 83 -8.05 6.38 -2.71
C LYS A 83 -9.18 5.53 -3.27
N ALA A 84 -10.13 5.08 -2.43
CA ALA A 84 -11.30 4.33 -2.88
C ALA A 84 -12.21 5.19 -3.79
N GLN A 85 -12.39 6.48 -3.48
CA GLN A 85 -13.12 7.42 -4.32
C GLN A 85 -12.42 7.62 -5.66
N ASN A 86 -11.10 7.81 -5.66
CA ASN A 86 -10.32 7.95 -6.89
C ASN A 86 -10.43 6.70 -7.78
N GLU A 87 -10.36 5.49 -7.20
CA GLU A 87 -10.57 4.26 -7.97
C GLU A 87 -11.95 4.24 -8.66
N LYS A 88 -13.00 4.69 -7.96
CA LYS A 88 -14.35 4.80 -8.53
C LYS A 88 -14.38 5.79 -9.69
N GLU A 89 -13.89 7.01 -9.50
CA GLU A 89 -13.89 8.05 -10.53
C GLU A 89 -13.05 7.68 -11.75
N ILE A 90 -11.91 7.02 -11.55
CA ILE A 90 -11.08 6.51 -12.63
C ILE A 90 -11.85 5.46 -13.46
N ARG A 91 -12.54 4.52 -12.82
CA ARG A 91 -13.37 3.52 -13.51
C ARG A 91 -14.50 4.14 -14.30
N GLU A 92 -15.11 5.20 -13.78
CA GLU A 92 -16.24 5.91 -14.41
C GLU A 92 -15.79 6.90 -15.50
N SER A 93 -14.51 7.27 -15.57
CA SER A 93 -13.96 8.31 -16.46
C SER A 93 -13.95 7.96 -17.95
N LYS A 94 -14.21 6.71 -18.33
CA LYS A 94 -14.07 6.20 -19.72
C LYS A 94 -12.65 6.36 -20.30
N LYS A 95 -11.64 6.59 -19.49
CA LYS A 95 -10.21 6.60 -19.87
C LYS A 95 -9.65 5.18 -19.77
N ASN A 96 -8.58 4.89 -20.50
CA ASN A 96 -7.83 3.65 -20.27
C ASN A 96 -7.06 3.74 -18.97
N TYR A 97 -7.16 2.73 -18.12
CA TYR A 97 -6.49 2.74 -16.82
C TYR A 97 -5.96 1.38 -16.40
N VAL A 98 -5.01 1.39 -15.51
CA VAL A 98 -4.67 0.26 -14.63
C VAL A 98 -4.54 0.79 -13.20
N ILE A 99 -5.29 0.21 -12.29
CA ILE A 99 -5.23 0.51 -10.85
C ILE A 99 -4.41 -0.59 -10.18
N LEU A 100 -3.41 -0.19 -9.39
CA LEU A 100 -2.56 -1.10 -8.62
C LEU A 100 -2.80 -0.87 -7.12
N ARG A 101 -3.46 -1.79 -6.45
CA ARG A 101 -3.63 -1.78 -4.98
C ARG A 101 -2.37 -2.33 -4.35
N LEU A 102 -1.51 -1.43 -3.91
CA LEU A 102 -0.21 -1.77 -3.37
C LEU A 102 -0.32 -2.31 -1.95
N GLY A 103 0.37 -3.41 -1.66
CA GLY A 103 0.70 -3.79 -0.29
C GLY A 103 1.59 -2.74 0.39
N SER A 104 2.06 -3.00 1.60
CA SER A 104 3.01 -2.10 2.27
C SER A 104 4.32 -2.05 1.47
N VAL A 105 4.56 -0.90 0.82
CA VAL A 105 5.74 -0.72 -0.03
C VAL A 105 6.96 -0.47 0.83
N TYR A 106 7.99 -1.28 0.67
CA TYR A 106 9.24 -1.17 1.41
C TYR A 106 10.45 -1.29 0.47
N GLY A 107 11.58 -0.81 0.92
CA GLY A 107 12.85 -0.90 0.20
C GLY A 107 13.75 0.29 0.46
N TYR A 108 14.99 0.16 0.02
CA TYR A 108 16.00 1.19 0.14
C TYR A 108 15.79 2.29 -0.91
N SER A 109 16.01 3.54 -0.49
CA SER A 109 16.14 4.69 -1.37
C SER A 109 17.15 5.65 -0.74
N THR A 110 18.01 6.24 -1.56
CA THR A 110 19.01 7.21 -1.12
C THR A 110 18.39 8.52 -0.65
N ASP A 111 17.30 8.95 -1.29
CA ASP A 111 16.79 10.31 -1.12
C ASP A 111 15.55 10.37 -0.24
N THR A 112 14.59 9.47 -0.45
CA THR A 112 13.25 9.59 0.15
C THR A 112 12.73 8.27 0.73
N MET A 113 13.59 7.51 1.41
CA MET A 113 13.16 6.27 2.04
C MET A 113 12.15 6.53 3.16
N ARG A 114 10.95 5.98 3.03
CA ARG A 114 9.93 6.07 4.07
C ARG A 114 10.26 5.14 5.23
N ILE A 115 10.88 5.70 6.26
CA ILE A 115 11.37 4.94 7.42
C ILE A 115 10.24 4.29 8.23
N ASN A 116 9.07 4.93 8.32
CA ASN A 116 7.95 4.47 9.16
C ASN A 116 7.21 3.23 8.62
N ILE A 117 7.58 2.73 7.45
CA ILE A 117 7.06 1.43 6.98
C ILE A 117 7.77 0.33 7.75
N MET A 118 7.01 -0.63 8.29
CA MET A 118 7.47 -1.62 9.26
C MET A 118 8.78 -2.34 8.86
N PRO A 119 8.98 -2.88 7.64
CA PRO A 119 10.26 -3.52 7.31
C PRO A 119 11.44 -2.55 7.31
N ASN A 120 11.24 -1.30 6.81
CA ASN A 120 12.29 -0.28 6.81
C ASN A 120 12.65 0.15 8.25
N LEU A 121 11.63 0.35 9.08
CA LEU A 121 11.83 0.71 10.50
C LEU A 121 12.56 -0.39 11.26
N PHE A 122 12.16 -1.63 11.08
CA PHE A 122 12.80 -2.77 11.74
C PHE A 122 14.25 -2.95 11.30
N SER A 123 14.53 -2.76 10.00
CA SER A 123 15.90 -2.76 9.48
C SER A 123 16.76 -1.65 10.09
N LYS A 124 16.21 -0.43 10.24
CA LYS A 124 16.89 0.68 10.91
C LYS A 124 17.17 0.37 12.38
N ILE A 125 16.16 -0.11 13.12
CA ILE A 125 16.32 -0.46 14.53
C ILE A 125 17.40 -1.55 14.67
N ALA A 126 17.33 -2.57 13.82
CA ALA A 126 18.31 -3.66 13.83
C ALA A 126 19.73 -3.17 13.54
N SER A 127 19.92 -2.28 12.55
CA SER A 127 21.24 -1.75 12.21
C SER A 127 21.91 -0.96 13.36
N LEU A 128 21.09 -0.41 14.26
CA LEU A 128 21.51 0.34 15.44
C LEU A 128 21.61 -0.53 16.71
N ASN A 129 21.53 -1.86 16.60
CA ASN A 129 21.47 -2.80 17.73
C ASN A 129 20.33 -2.50 18.72
N GLY A 130 19.23 -1.90 18.22
CA GLY A 130 18.10 -1.49 19.03
C GLY A 130 17.16 -2.63 19.41
N THR A 131 16.02 -2.27 20.01
CA THR A 131 14.99 -3.22 20.43
C THR A 131 13.73 -3.03 19.58
N ILE A 132 13.27 -4.08 18.91
CA ILE A 132 11.96 -4.12 18.25
C ILE A 132 10.91 -4.54 19.27
N SER A 133 9.88 -3.69 19.44
CA SER A 133 8.72 -4.03 20.28
C SER A 133 7.62 -4.64 19.43
N LEU A 134 7.18 -5.83 19.81
CA LEU A 134 6.10 -6.58 19.16
C LEU A 134 4.82 -6.46 19.97
N PHE A 135 3.85 -5.69 19.49
CA PHE A 135 2.53 -5.59 20.07
C PHE A 135 1.79 -6.93 19.92
N SER A 136 1.20 -7.44 21.00
CA SER A 136 0.51 -8.74 21.04
C SER A 136 1.29 -9.88 20.38
N GLY A 137 2.60 -9.92 20.60
CA GLY A 137 3.49 -10.95 20.05
C GLY A 137 3.73 -10.86 18.54
N GLY A 138 3.36 -9.74 17.91
CA GLY A 138 3.60 -9.52 16.47
C GLY A 138 2.78 -10.42 15.54
N LYS A 139 1.59 -10.86 15.97
CA LYS A 139 0.70 -11.75 15.21
C LYS A 139 0.03 -11.11 13.99
N GLN A 140 0.10 -9.76 13.88
CA GLN A 140 -0.50 -9.05 12.75
C GLN A 140 0.11 -9.52 11.43
N ILE A 141 -0.77 -9.79 10.46
CA ILE A 141 -0.40 -10.15 9.10
C ILE A 141 -0.34 -8.93 8.19
N LYS A 142 0.62 -8.90 7.29
CA LYS A 142 0.86 -7.81 6.33
C LYS A 142 1.16 -8.36 4.94
N SER A 143 0.66 -7.69 3.92
CA SER A 143 1.10 -7.89 2.54
C SER A 143 2.19 -6.87 2.22
N LEU A 144 3.34 -7.35 1.83
CA LEU A 144 4.51 -6.53 1.53
C LEU A 144 4.77 -6.46 0.03
N ALA A 145 5.20 -5.30 -0.44
CA ALA A 145 5.55 -5.06 -1.83
C ALA A 145 6.93 -4.37 -1.91
N PRO A 146 7.98 -5.04 -2.41
CA PRO A 146 9.27 -4.40 -2.64
C PRO A 146 9.14 -3.23 -3.60
N LEU A 147 9.77 -2.10 -3.31
CA LEU A 147 9.74 -0.89 -4.14
C LEU A 147 10.16 -1.18 -5.59
N ILE A 148 11.18 -2.01 -5.76
CA ILE A 148 11.65 -2.39 -7.10
C ILE A 148 10.58 -3.15 -7.89
N ASP A 149 9.83 -4.04 -7.26
CA ASP A 149 8.75 -4.79 -7.92
C ASP A 149 7.57 -3.87 -8.24
N VAL A 150 7.29 -2.85 -7.39
CA VAL A 150 6.29 -1.82 -7.70
C VAL A 150 6.69 -1.06 -8.95
N ALA A 151 7.93 -0.58 -9.05
CA ALA A 151 8.43 0.15 -10.23
C ALA A 151 8.39 -0.72 -11.50
N ARG A 152 8.85 -1.98 -11.40
CA ARG A 152 8.79 -2.95 -12.51
C ARG A 152 7.35 -3.22 -12.97
N CYS A 153 6.44 -3.39 -12.02
CA CYS A 153 5.03 -3.62 -12.33
C CYS A 153 4.40 -2.41 -13.01
N MET A 154 4.63 -1.20 -12.51
CA MET A 154 4.13 0.02 -13.16
C MET A 154 4.62 0.13 -14.61
N LYS A 155 5.91 -0.11 -14.86
CA LYS A 155 6.47 -0.14 -16.21
C LYS A 155 5.79 -1.21 -17.07
N PHE A 156 5.71 -2.44 -16.58
CA PHE A 156 5.08 -3.56 -17.27
C PHE A 156 3.62 -3.26 -17.67
N MET A 157 2.85 -2.69 -16.74
CA MET A 157 1.44 -2.31 -16.98
C MET A 157 1.32 -1.15 -17.97
N GLY A 158 2.24 -0.18 -17.90
CA GLY A 158 2.28 0.94 -18.85
C GLY A 158 2.55 0.47 -20.28
N GLU A 159 3.56 -0.37 -20.47
CA GLU A 159 3.99 -0.86 -21.78
C GLU A 159 3.04 -1.92 -22.40
N SER A 160 2.26 -2.62 -21.58
CA SER A 160 1.34 -3.64 -22.07
C SER A 160 0.18 -3.02 -22.86
N LYS A 161 0.05 -3.37 -24.13
CA LYS A 161 -1.10 -2.95 -24.97
C LYS A 161 -2.39 -3.73 -24.67
N LYS A 162 -2.26 -4.92 -24.05
CA LYS A 162 -3.38 -5.84 -23.82
C LYS A 162 -4.09 -5.61 -22.49
N ILE A 163 -3.43 -5.01 -21.51
CA ILE A 163 -3.96 -4.83 -20.16
C ILE A 163 -4.51 -3.40 -20.03
N ASN A 164 -5.83 -3.27 -20.03
CA ASN A 164 -6.52 -1.99 -19.89
C ASN A 164 -7.78 -2.18 -19.06
N ASN A 165 -8.19 -1.12 -18.35
CA ASN A 165 -9.42 -1.06 -17.54
C ASN A 165 -9.50 -2.15 -16.46
N GLU A 166 -8.35 -2.37 -15.80
CA GLU A 166 -8.18 -3.43 -14.83
C GLU A 166 -7.65 -2.90 -13.50
N THR A 167 -8.01 -3.62 -12.44
CA THR A 167 -7.45 -3.42 -11.10
C THR A 167 -6.70 -4.67 -10.68
N PHE A 168 -5.51 -4.49 -10.10
CA PHE A 168 -4.67 -5.57 -9.58
C PHE A 168 -4.19 -5.29 -8.18
N ASN A 169 -4.16 -6.32 -7.34
CA ASN A 169 -3.41 -6.28 -6.10
C ASN A 169 -1.93 -6.55 -6.39
N LEU A 170 -1.06 -5.68 -5.89
CA LEU A 170 0.39 -5.83 -6.01
C LEU A 170 1.00 -6.08 -4.64
N THR A 171 1.37 -7.31 -4.41
CA THR A 171 2.10 -7.77 -3.23
C THR A 171 3.06 -8.88 -3.64
N LYS A 172 4.20 -8.98 -2.96
CA LYS A 172 5.18 -10.07 -3.16
C LYS A 172 4.94 -11.20 -2.18
N GLU A 173 4.76 -10.85 -0.92
CA GLU A 173 4.68 -11.81 0.17
C GLU A 173 3.68 -11.35 1.24
N SER A 174 3.22 -12.31 2.01
CA SER A 174 2.38 -12.10 3.18
C SER A 174 3.11 -12.66 4.39
N VAL A 175 3.34 -11.82 5.38
CA VAL A 175 4.15 -12.12 6.57
C VAL A 175 3.45 -11.62 7.83
N THR A 176 3.82 -12.17 8.97
CA THR A 176 3.54 -11.58 10.28
C THR A 176 4.60 -10.53 10.63
N VAL A 177 4.24 -9.60 11.48
CA VAL A 177 5.19 -8.61 12.03
C VAL A 177 6.34 -9.31 12.76
N LYS A 178 6.04 -10.43 13.46
CA LYS A 178 7.03 -11.25 14.16
C LYS A 178 8.06 -11.85 13.21
N GLU A 179 7.63 -12.44 12.09
CA GLU A 179 8.54 -13.03 11.09
C GLU A 179 9.56 -12.01 10.58
N VAL A 180 9.13 -10.77 10.32
CA VAL A 180 10.06 -9.70 9.89
C VAL A 180 11.05 -9.35 10.99
N ALA A 181 10.62 -9.27 12.24
CA ALA A 181 11.52 -9.03 13.38
C ALA A 181 12.54 -10.16 13.56
N GLU A 182 12.10 -11.42 13.38
CA GLU A 182 12.98 -12.59 13.46
C GLU A 182 14.03 -12.61 12.32
N ILE A 183 13.64 -12.21 11.11
CA ILE A 183 14.60 -12.02 10.00
C ILE A 183 15.64 -10.98 10.38
N CYS A 184 15.23 -9.84 10.92
CA CYS A 184 16.16 -8.80 11.40
C CYS A 184 17.10 -9.33 12.49
N LYS A 185 16.56 -10.08 13.45
CA LYS A 185 17.35 -10.72 14.54
C LYS A 185 18.35 -11.74 14.03
N LYS A 186 17.97 -12.52 13.00
CA LYS A 186 18.86 -13.50 12.36
C LYS A 186 20.02 -12.81 11.65
N ILE A 187 19.78 -11.65 11.00
CA ILE A 187 20.81 -10.87 10.31
C ILE A 187 21.71 -10.14 11.30
N ASN A 188 21.12 -9.54 12.34
CA ASN A 188 21.88 -8.88 13.40
C ASN A 188 21.56 -9.45 14.79
N PRO A 189 22.31 -10.45 15.26
CA PRO A 189 22.10 -11.05 16.58
C PRO A 189 22.28 -10.11 17.78
N LYS A 190 22.87 -8.93 17.61
CA LYS A 190 23.07 -7.95 18.68
C LYS A 190 21.77 -7.18 19.03
N MET A 191 20.84 -7.09 18.11
CA MET A 191 19.54 -6.46 18.39
C MET A 191 18.68 -7.29 19.35
N SER A 192 17.64 -6.67 19.91
CA SER A 192 16.69 -7.33 20.82
C SER A 192 15.27 -7.30 20.26
N ILE A 193 14.47 -8.28 20.66
CA ILE A 193 13.02 -8.30 20.41
C ILE A 193 12.34 -8.36 21.78
N LYS A 194 11.36 -7.47 22.00
CA LYS A 194 10.51 -7.43 23.19
C LYS A 194 9.06 -7.59 22.79
N THR A 195 8.33 -8.44 23.45
CA THR A 195 6.87 -8.54 23.30
C THR A 195 6.19 -7.65 24.34
N THR A 196 5.16 -6.91 23.92
CA THR A 196 4.28 -6.16 24.81
C THR A 196 2.91 -6.81 24.84
N GLU A 197 2.18 -6.62 25.94
CA GLU A 197 0.84 -7.20 26.14
C GLU A 197 -0.27 -6.34 25.54
N ASP A 198 0.08 -5.23 24.87
CA ASP A 198 -0.88 -4.32 24.28
C ASP A 198 -1.76 -5.05 23.25
N GLU A 199 -3.06 -4.87 23.37
CA GLU A 199 -4.01 -5.39 22.40
C GLU A 199 -3.86 -4.67 21.05
N THR A 200 -3.84 -5.44 19.97
CA THR A 200 -3.96 -4.87 18.63
C THR A 200 -5.41 -4.92 18.18
N PRO A 201 -5.95 -3.79 17.73
CA PRO A 201 -7.35 -3.70 17.32
C PRO A 201 -7.68 -4.57 16.10
N ASN A 202 -6.68 -4.99 15.32
CA ASN A 202 -6.87 -5.80 14.13
C ASN A 202 -5.64 -6.67 13.87
N LEU A 203 -5.86 -7.99 13.68
CA LEU A 203 -4.80 -8.91 13.27
C LEU A 203 -4.37 -8.73 11.82
N GLY A 204 -5.07 -7.88 11.07
CA GLY A 204 -4.74 -7.52 9.71
C GLY A 204 -5.36 -8.42 8.65
N TYR A 205 -4.97 -8.16 7.43
CA TYR A 205 -5.43 -8.87 6.25
C TYR A 205 -4.29 -9.00 5.24
N THR A 206 -4.44 -9.93 4.30
CA THR A 206 -3.49 -10.09 3.20
C THR A 206 -4.18 -10.06 1.85
N LEU A 207 -3.45 -9.58 0.83
CA LEU A 207 -3.91 -9.52 -0.54
C LEU A 207 -3.53 -10.77 -1.32
N SER A 208 -4.36 -11.16 -2.27
CA SER A 208 -4.03 -12.13 -3.31
C SER A 208 -3.44 -11.40 -4.51
N ASN A 209 -2.28 -11.84 -4.99
CA ASN A 209 -1.66 -11.35 -6.23
C ASN A 209 -1.92 -12.27 -7.44
N LYS A 210 -2.77 -13.28 -7.30
CA LYS A 210 -3.01 -14.30 -8.33
C LYS A 210 -3.42 -13.71 -9.68
N LYS A 211 -4.27 -12.68 -9.65
CA LYS A 211 -4.73 -11.99 -10.87
C LYS A 211 -3.57 -11.31 -11.58
N LEU A 212 -2.70 -10.62 -10.84
CA LEU A 212 -1.51 -9.97 -11.37
C LEU A 212 -0.56 -10.99 -12.02
N LEU A 213 -0.26 -12.08 -11.33
CA LEU A 213 0.66 -13.12 -11.85
C LEU A 213 0.14 -13.78 -13.14
N LYS A 214 -1.18 -13.91 -13.32
CA LYS A 214 -1.77 -14.42 -14.57
C LYS A 214 -1.52 -13.52 -15.79
N THR A 215 -1.09 -12.27 -15.59
CA THR A 215 -0.70 -11.37 -16.70
C THR A 215 0.68 -11.68 -17.26
N GLY A 216 1.45 -12.54 -16.63
CA GLY A 216 2.84 -12.85 -16.97
C GLY A 216 3.86 -11.96 -16.24
N PHE A 217 3.42 -11.04 -15.37
CA PHE A 217 4.32 -10.31 -14.48
C PHE A 217 5.00 -11.28 -13.50
N LYS A 218 6.33 -11.09 -13.29
CA LYS A 218 7.19 -11.95 -12.44
C LYS A 218 7.92 -11.14 -11.37
#